data_e098d6877197893d58d08d9b494d4b95
#
_entry.id   e098d6877197893d58d08d9b494d4b95
#
_cell.length_a   1.000
_cell.length_b   1.000
_cell.length_c   1.000
_cell.angle_alpha   90.00
_cell.angle_beta   90.00
_cell.angle_gamma   90.00
#
_symmetry.space_group_name_H-M   'P 1'
#
loop_
_entity.id
_entity.type
_entity.pdbx_description
1 polymer ?
#
loop_
_entity_poly.entity_id
_entity_poly.type
_entity_poly.pdbx_seq_one_letter_code
_entity_poly.pdbx_strand_id
1 'polypeptide(L)'
;LVRSLTKFFAVPGLRLGFGIGSPELLQAMEAAKDVWNVNVLAQAAGVAALADTAYQQESRALVKEEKERLSAALAALHDVKVFPPSVNFILVKLPAGRAERLVTYLRAHHILVRDCQHYPGLTGGFLRLAVRTREENEALLAAWRSFDQMTDDVS
;
A
#
# COMPACT_ATOMS: atom_id res chain seq x y z
N LEU A 1 -11.41 -0.53 -18.83
CA LEU A 1 -10.30 -0.28 -17.93
C LEU A 1 -10.59 0.96 -17.09
N VAL A 2 -10.47 0.85 -15.75
CA VAL A 2 -10.60 2.00 -14.84
C VAL A 2 -9.28 2.21 -14.12
N ARG A 3 -8.82 3.47 -14.04
CA ARG A 3 -7.57 3.85 -13.37
C ARG A 3 -7.81 5.00 -12.39
N SER A 4 -7.25 4.86 -11.19
CA SER A 4 -7.20 5.94 -10.20
C SER A 4 -5.82 6.60 -10.25
N LEU A 5 -5.78 7.93 -10.29
CA LEU A 5 -4.53 8.69 -10.20
C LEU A 5 -4.14 9.01 -8.75
N THR A 6 -5.06 8.84 -7.82
CA THR A 6 -4.93 9.29 -6.42
C THR A 6 -3.77 8.68 -5.65
N LYS A 7 -3.38 7.44 -5.95
CA LYS A 7 -2.29 6.73 -5.25
C LYS A 7 -0.95 6.93 -5.91
N PHE A 8 -0.85 6.57 -7.18
CA PHE A 8 0.41 6.61 -7.92
C PHE A 8 1.01 8.00 -8.01
N PHE A 9 0.18 9.03 -8.22
CA PHE A 9 0.61 10.41 -8.31
C PHE A 9 0.47 11.22 -7.01
N ALA A 10 0.20 10.56 -5.89
CA ALA A 10 0.08 11.17 -4.57
C ALA A 10 -0.90 12.36 -4.50
N VAL A 11 -2.01 12.29 -5.24
CA VAL A 11 -3.03 13.35 -5.34
C VAL A 11 -4.40 12.93 -4.76
N PRO A 12 -4.48 12.42 -3.52
CA PRO A 12 -5.71 11.85 -3.00
C PRO A 12 -6.81 12.90 -2.83
N GLY A 13 -6.47 14.16 -2.57
CA GLY A 13 -7.42 15.26 -2.38
C GLY A 13 -8.13 15.67 -3.67
N LEU A 14 -7.54 15.46 -4.84
CA LEU A 14 -8.11 15.88 -6.13
C LEU A 14 -9.23 14.94 -6.63
N ARG A 15 -9.38 13.75 -6.08
CA ARG A 15 -10.44 12.79 -6.42
C ARG A 15 -10.52 12.48 -7.93
N LEU A 16 -9.38 12.13 -8.54
CA LEU A 16 -9.26 11.96 -9.98
C LEU A 16 -8.98 10.50 -10.37
N GLY A 17 -9.64 10.08 -11.43
CA GLY A 17 -9.43 8.83 -12.14
C GLY A 17 -9.97 8.94 -13.56
N PHE A 18 -9.73 7.94 -14.37
CA PHE A 18 -10.27 7.88 -15.73
C PHE A 18 -10.67 6.46 -16.12
N GLY A 19 -11.56 6.38 -17.10
CA GLY A 19 -11.99 5.13 -17.72
C GLY A 19 -11.60 5.07 -19.19
N ILE A 20 -11.31 3.88 -19.68
CA ILE A 20 -11.10 3.58 -21.10
C ILE A 20 -12.05 2.43 -21.45
N GLY A 21 -12.86 2.59 -22.48
CA GLY A 21 -13.85 1.63 -22.91
C GLY A 21 -14.30 1.84 -24.35
N SER A 22 -15.27 1.05 -24.81
CA SER A 22 -15.89 1.29 -26.11
C SER A 22 -16.69 2.59 -26.11
N PRO A 23 -16.88 3.22 -27.28
CA PRO A 23 -17.65 4.46 -27.37
C PRO A 23 -19.05 4.33 -26.76
N GLU A 24 -19.75 3.22 -26.98
CA GLU A 24 -21.09 2.96 -26.47
C GLU A 24 -21.13 2.93 -24.94
N LEU A 25 -20.13 2.26 -24.33
CA LEU A 25 -19.99 2.21 -22.87
C LEU A 25 -19.70 3.61 -22.31
N LEU A 26 -18.79 4.34 -22.93
CA LEU A 26 -18.45 5.69 -22.49
C LEU A 26 -19.61 6.66 -22.60
N GLN A 27 -20.43 6.57 -23.66
CA GLN A 27 -21.66 7.36 -23.80
C GLN A 27 -22.68 7.03 -22.70
N ALA A 28 -22.88 5.75 -22.40
CA ALA A 28 -23.76 5.35 -21.29
C ALA A 28 -23.28 5.86 -19.93
N MET A 29 -21.96 5.82 -19.68
CA MET A 29 -21.35 6.38 -18.46
C MET A 29 -21.48 7.91 -18.40
N GLU A 30 -21.30 8.59 -19.53
CA GLU A 30 -21.44 10.05 -19.64
C GLU A 30 -22.87 10.49 -19.34
N ALA A 31 -23.87 9.76 -19.81
CA ALA A 31 -25.27 10.04 -19.53
C ALA A 31 -25.67 9.79 -18.07
N ALA A 32 -24.97 8.91 -17.37
CA ALA A 32 -25.27 8.53 -15.99
C ALA A 32 -24.47 9.29 -14.94
N LYS A 33 -23.41 10.01 -15.34
CA LYS A 33 -22.54 10.73 -14.38
C LYS A 33 -23.16 12.08 -13.96
N ASP A 34 -22.68 12.58 -12.81
CA ASP A 34 -22.95 13.93 -12.37
C ASP A 34 -22.34 14.96 -13.34
N VAL A 35 -23.04 16.09 -13.54
CA VAL A 35 -22.59 17.20 -14.40
C VAL A 35 -21.28 17.80 -13.92
N TRP A 36 -21.06 17.86 -12.61
CA TRP A 36 -19.91 18.47 -11.95
C TRP A 36 -18.91 17.46 -11.37
N ASN A 37 -18.76 16.31 -11.98
CA ASN A 37 -18.04 15.16 -11.40
C ASN A 37 -16.54 15.36 -11.20
N VAL A 38 -15.86 16.20 -12.00
CA VAL A 38 -14.41 16.45 -11.91
C VAL A 38 -14.13 17.95 -12.03
N ASN A 39 -13.49 18.53 -11.01
CA ASN A 39 -13.12 19.93 -11.02
C ASN A 39 -11.95 20.21 -11.97
N VAL A 40 -11.84 21.48 -12.44
CA VAL A 40 -10.85 21.90 -13.43
C VAL A 40 -9.40 21.75 -12.94
N LEU A 41 -9.13 21.94 -11.64
CA LEU A 41 -7.79 21.78 -11.07
C LEU A 41 -7.36 20.31 -11.11
N ALA A 42 -8.28 19.39 -10.81
CA ALA A 42 -8.01 17.96 -10.91
C ALA A 42 -7.71 17.54 -12.37
N GLN A 43 -8.46 18.09 -13.34
CA GLN A 43 -8.19 17.82 -14.76
C GLN A 43 -6.80 18.31 -15.17
N ALA A 44 -6.44 19.55 -14.85
CA ALA A 44 -5.13 20.12 -15.17
C ALA A 44 -3.99 19.33 -14.50
N ALA A 45 -4.13 19.00 -13.21
CA ALA A 45 -3.17 18.18 -12.49
C ALA A 45 -3.04 16.77 -13.06
N GLY A 46 -4.15 16.18 -13.52
CA GLY A 46 -4.14 14.85 -14.15
C GLY A 46 -3.38 14.83 -15.46
N VAL A 47 -3.57 15.83 -16.31
CA VAL A 47 -2.81 15.95 -17.57
C VAL A 47 -1.32 16.11 -17.29
N ALA A 48 -0.94 17.01 -16.38
CA ALA A 48 0.45 17.22 -16.00
C ALA A 48 1.08 15.94 -15.42
N ALA A 49 0.39 15.26 -14.49
CA ALA A 49 0.86 14.02 -13.89
C ALA A 49 1.07 12.89 -14.91
N LEU A 50 0.16 12.74 -15.87
CA LEU A 50 0.29 11.72 -16.93
C LEU A 50 1.44 12.04 -17.91
N ALA A 51 1.81 13.30 -18.07
CA ALA A 51 2.94 13.72 -18.91
C ALA A 51 4.29 13.57 -18.20
N ASP A 52 4.32 13.50 -16.84
CA ASP A 52 5.55 13.36 -16.07
C ASP A 52 6.07 11.91 -16.10
N THR A 53 6.79 11.59 -17.17
CA THR A 53 7.37 10.25 -17.37
C THR A 53 8.56 9.99 -16.45
N ALA A 54 9.29 11.03 -16.04
CA ALA A 54 10.41 10.90 -15.10
C ALA A 54 9.90 10.43 -13.73
N TYR A 55 8.93 11.12 -13.15
CA TYR A 55 8.29 10.69 -11.90
C TYR A 55 7.76 9.25 -11.98
N GLN A 56 7.14 8.88 -13.11
CA GLN A 56 6.59 7.53 -13.28
C GLN A 56 7.68 6.46 -13.27
N GLN A 57 8.82 6.71 -13.89
CA GLN A 57 9.95 5.79 -13.94
C GLN A 57 10.62 5.67 -12.57
N GLU A 58 10.91 6.79 -11.92
CA GLU A 58 11.53 6.84 -10.60
C GLU A 58 10.65 6.16 -9.53
N SER A 59 9.36 6.47 -9.50
CA SER A 59 8.41 5.84 -8.56
C SER A 59 8.33 4.33 -8.74
N ARG A 60 8.32 3.84 -9.98
CA ARG A 60 8.28 2.39 -10.26
C ARG A 60 9.59 1.72 -9.85
N ALA A 61 10.73 2.35 -10.11
CA ALA A 61 12.04 1.83 -9.74
C ALA A 61 12.17 1.73 -8.22
N LEU A 62 11.84 2.81 -7.49
CA LEU A 62 11.86 2.83 -6.04
C LEU A 62 10.97 1.75 -5.43
N VAL A 63 9.71 1.66 -5.87
CA VAL A 63 8.78 0.66 -5.33
C VAL A 63 9.24 -0.75 -5.65
N LYS A 64 9.82 -1.01 -6.81
CA LYS A 64 10.36 -2.32 -7.16
C LYS A 64 11.51 -2.71 -6.23
N GLU A 65 12.52 -1.85 -6.11
CA GLU A 65 13.69 -2.10 -5.26
C GLU A 65 13.31 -2.31 -3.80
N GLU A 66 12.55 -1.37 -3.23
CA GLU A 66 12.16 -1.43 -1.82
C GLU A 66 11.20 -2.60 -1.52
N LYS A 67 10.34 -2.96 -2.45
CA LYS A 67 9.46 -4.13 -2.33
C LYS A 67 10.26 -5.43 -2.25
N GLU A 68 11.25 -5.62 -3.12
CA GLU A 68 12.10 -6.79 -3.12
C GLU A 68 12.92 -6.88 -1.84
N ARG A 69 13.54 -5.77 -1.42
CA ARG A 69 14.34 -5.67 -0.21
C ARG A 69 13.51 -5.93 1.07
N LEU A 70 12.38 -5.24 1.20
CA LEU A 70 11.50 -5.38 2.37
C LEU A 70 10.91 -6.81 2.44
N SER A 71 10.52 -7.40 1.31
CA SER A 71 10.01 -8.77 1.28
C SER A 71 11.06 -9.77 1.76
N ALA A 72 12.31 -9.62 1.30
CA ALA A 72 13.41 -10.50 1.74
C ALA A 72 13.71 -10.34 3.23
N ALA A 73 13.74 -9.10 3.73
CA ALA A 73 13.98 -8.83 5.14
C ALA A 73 12.86 -9.39 6.05
N LEU A 74 11.60 -9.24 5.63
CA LEU A 74 10.45 -9.80 6.36
C LEU A 74 10.44 -11.33 6.35
N ALA A 75 10.83 -11.96 5.23
CA ALA A 75 10.90 -13.41 5.14
C ALA A 75 12.00 -14.04 6.03
N ALA A 76 12.98 -13.24 6.44
CA ALA A 76 14.03 -13.65 7.38
C ALA A 76 13.63 -13.53 8.85
N LEU A 77 12.48 -12.94 9.16
CA LEU A 77 11.96 -12.83 10.52
C LEU A 77 11.29 -14.14 10.95
N HIS A 78 11.33 -14.41 12.26
CA HIS A 78 10.76 -15.64 12.84
C HIS A 78 9.23 -15.66 12.65
N ASP A 79 8.67 -16.81 12.25
CA ASP A 79 7.24 -17.07 12.06
C ASP A 79 6.50 -16.09 11.16
N VAL A 80 7.19 -15.49 10.19
CA VAL A 80 6.57 -14.59 9.20
C VAL A 80 6.47 -15.29 7.85
N LYS A 81 5.24 -15.51 7.39
CA LYS A 81 4.97 -15.92 6.01
C LYS A 81 4.71 -14.70 5.15
N VAL A 82 5.59 -14.44 4.19
CA VAL A 82 5.44 -13.36 3.20
C VAL A 82 4.74 -13.90 1.95
N PHE A 83 3.72 -13.18 1.47
CA PHE A 83 3.06 -13.48 0.20
C PHE A 83 3.68 -12.63 -0.91
N PRO A 84 3.94 -13.21 -2.12
CA PRO A 84 4.57 -12.48 -3.22
C PRO A 84 3.77 -11.22 -3.60
N PRO A 85 4.34 -10.02 -3.45
CA PRO A 85 3.61 -8.79 -3.72
C PRO A 85 3.69 -8.39 -5.21
N SER A 86 2.56 -8.02 -5.80
CA SER A 86 2.47 -7.47 -7.16
C SER A 86 2.34 -5.95 -7.21
N VAL A 87 2.07 -5.32 -6.06
CA VAL A 87 1.81 -3.87 -5.92
C VAL A 87 2.71 -3.24 -4.85
N ASN A 88 2.40 -2.03 -4.40
CA ASN A 88 3.16 -1.27 -3.42
C ASN A 88 2.81 -1.60 -1.95
N PHE A 89 2.37 -2.81 -1.68
CA PHE A 89 2.21 -3.33 -0.32
C PHE A 89 2.52 -4.83 -0.28
N ILE A 90 2.86 -5.31 0.90
CA ILE A 90 3.19 -6.71 1.18
C ILE A 90 2.16 -7.25 2.16
N LEU A 91 1.59 -8.42 1.84
CA LEU A 91 0.78 -9.19 2.77
C LEU A 91 1.68 -10.18 3.51
N VAL A 92 1.57 -10.19 4.82
CA VAL A 92 2.26 -11.17 5.68
C VAL A 92 1.27 -11.89 6.58
N LYS A 93 1.64 -13.08 7.01
CA LYS A 93 0.88 -13.83 8.02
C LYS A 93 1.81 -14.23 9.15
N LEU A 94 1.35 -14.00 10.37
CA LEU A 94 1.93 -14.44 11.64
C LEU A 94 0.91 -15.27 12.42
N PRO A 95 1.32 -15.97 13.50
CA PRO A 95 0.38 -16.46 14.51
C PRO A 95 -0.52 -15.33 15.03
N ALA A 96 -1.84 -15.58 15.15
CA ALA A 96 -2.84 -14.54 15.40
C ALA A 96 -2.52 -13.67 16.62
N GLY A 97 -2.28 -14.26 17.77
CA GLY A 97 -1.97 -13.50 19.01
C GLY A 97 -0.66 -12.71 18.92
N ARG A 98 0.31 -13.14 18.09
CA ARG A 98 1.55 -12.39 17.84
C ARG A 98 1.29 -11.18 16.96
N ALA A 99 0.44 -11.31 15.93
CA ALA A 99 0.09 -10.19 15.05
C ALA A 99 -0.58 -9.05 15.82
N GLU A 100 -1.52 -9.35 16.71
CA GLU A 100 -2.21 -8.36 17.53
C GLU A 100 -1.25 -7.61 18.46
N ARG A 101 -0.35 -8.32 19.12
CA ARG A 101 0.69 -7.72 19.99
C ARG A 101 1.64 -6.85 19.17
N LEU A 102 2.06 -7.32 18.00
CA LEU A 102 2.94 -6.56 17.10
C LEU A 102 2.27 -5.26 16.63
N VAL A 103 0.99 -5.31 16.21
CA VAL A 103 0.24 -4.10 15.81
C VAL A 103 0.20 -3.07 16.94
N THR A 104 -0.05 -3.53 18.17
CA THR A 104 -0.07 -2.67 19.36
C THR A 104 1.30 -2.06 19.62
N TYR A 105 2.35 -2.87 19.54
CA TYR A 105 3.74 -2.43 19.74
C TYR A 105 4.15 -1.41 18.67
N LEU A 106 3.95 -1.71 17.40
CA LEU A 106 4.28 -0.80 16.29
C LEU A 106 3.54 0.53 16.41
N ARG A 107 2.26 0.50 16.80
CA ARG A 107 1.48 1.73 17.02
C ARG A 107 2.07 2.59 18.13
N ALA A 108 2.55 2.00 19.22
CA ALA A 108 3.23 2.71 20.30
C ALA A 108 4.54 3.37 19.83
N HIS A 109 5.15 2.84 18.75
CA HIS A 109 6.34 3.39 18.09
C HIS A 109 6.00 4.26 16.87
N HIS A 110 4.76 4.76 16.77
CA HIS A 110 4.27 5.62 15.68
C HIS A 110 4.29 4.97 14.29
N ILE A 111 4.32 3.64 14.21
CA ILE A 111 4.29 2.88 12.96
C ILE A 111 2.90 2.24 12.81
N LEU A 112 2.19 2.63 11.75
CA LEU A 112 0.86 2.12 11.46
C LEU A 112 0.91 1.06 10.36
N VAL A 113 0.43 -0.13 10.68
CA VAL A 113 0.24 -1.23 9.73
C VAL A 113 -1.25 -1.56 9.62
N ARG A 114 -1.67 -2.18 8.52
CA ARG A 114 -3.06 -2.58 8.34
C ARG A 114 -3.27 -3.98 8.89
N ASP A 115 -4.02 -4.10 9.97
CA ASP A 115 -4.60 -5.36 10.41
C ASP A 115 -5.72 -5.78 9.45
N CYS A 116 -5.63 -6.99 8.92
CA CYS A 116 -6.54 -7.53 7.93
C CYS A 116 -7.62 -8.47 8.51
N GLN A 117 -7.76 -8.58 9.83
CA GLN A 117 -8.70 -9.51 10.47
C GLN A 117 -10.17 -9.32 10.03
N HIS A 118 -10.53 -8.11 9.59
CA HIS A 118 -11.90 -7.79 9.13
C HIS A 118 -12.14 -8.07 7.64
N TYR A 119 -11.12 -8.54 6.91
CA TYR A 119 -11.30 -8.92 5.52
C TYR A 119 -11.77 -10.38 5.42
N PRO A 120 -12.84 -10.66 4.66
CA PRO A 120 -13.26 -12.04 4.43
C PRO A 120 -12.11 -12.92 3.91
N GLY A 121 -11.87 -14.05 4.58
CA GLY A 121 -10.79 -14.98 4.22
C GLY A 121 -9.40 -14.63 4.76
N LEU A 122 -9.20 -13.50 5.44
CA LEU A 122 -7.94 -13.09 6.04
C LEU A 122 -8.01 -13.05 7.58
N THR A 123 -8.63 -14.06 8.18
CA THR A 123 -8.70 -14.18 9.64
C THR A 123 -7.41 -14.79 10.22
N GLY A 124 -7.00 -14.32 11.39
CA GLY A 124 -5.93 -14.94 12.16
C GLY A 124 -4.50 -14.54 11.74
N GLY A 125 -4.15 -13.28 11.95
CA GLY A 125 -2.76 -12.84 11.93
C GLY A 125 -2.25 -12.29 10.60
N PHE A 126 -3.14 -11.88 9.69
CA PHE A 126 -2.75 -11.23 8.44
C PHE A 126 -2.55 -9.73 8.62
N LEU A 127 -1.38 -9.24 8.22
CA LEU A 127 -1.05 -7.82 8.20
C LEU A 127 -0.69 -7.38 6.79
N ARG A 128 -1.09 -6.17 6.42
CA ARG A 128 -0.69 -5.52 5.17
C ARG A 128 0.24 -4.35 5.47
N LEU A 129 1.43 -4.40 4.91
CA LEU A 129 2.51 -3.44 5.09
C LEU A 129 2.67 -2.63 3.82
N ALA A 130 2.67 -1.30 3.90
CA ALA A 130 2.98 -0.45 2.75
C ALA A 130 4.48 -0.51 2.44
N VAL A 131 4.83 -0.57 1.16
CA VAL A 131 6.20 -0.33 0.71
C VAL A 131 6.40 1.18 0.71
N ARG A 132 7.37 1.65 1.50
CA ARG A 132 7.64 3.07 1.74
C ARG A 132 9.08 3.42 1.31
N THR A 133 9.58 4.57 1.75
CA THR A 133 11.00 4.91 1.58
C THR A 133 11.89 3.94 2.35
N ARG A 134 13.18 3.93 2.02
CA ARG A 134 14.15 3.07 2.70
C ARG A 134 14.19 3.32 4.20
N GLU A 135 14.22 4.57 4.61
CA GLU A 135 14.26 4.98 6.02
C GLU A 135 13.02 4.48 6.78
N GLU A 136 11.84 4.65 6.20
CA GLU A 136 10.59 4.21 6.81
C GLU A 136 10.49 2.67 6.88
N ASN A 137 10.96 1.96 5.85
CA ASN A 137 11.00 0.51 5.84
C ASN A 137 12.00 -0.04 6.86
N GLU A 138 13.17 0.60 7.02
CA GLU A 138 14.15 0.24 8.06
C GLU A 138 13.62 0.51 9.48
N ALA A 139 12.91 1.61 9.69
CA ALA A 139 12.26 1.89 10.96
C ALA A 139 11.25 0.79 11.35
N LEU A 140 10.44 0.34 10.37
CA LEU A 140 9.52 -0.79 10.56
C LEU A 140 10.29 -2.07 10.96
N LEU A 141 11.35 -2.41 10.21
CA LEU A 141 12.13 -3.62 10.47
C LEU A 141 12.86 -3.57 11.81
N ALA A 142 13.40 -2.41 12.19
CA ALA A 142 14.06 -2.22 13.48
C ALA A 142 13.08 -2.40 14.64
N ALA A 143 11.92 -1.75 14.56
CA ALA A 143 10.88 -1.89 15.59
C ALA A 143 10.37 -3.33 15.69
N TRP A 144 10.22 -4.03 14.56
CA TRP A 144 9.79 -5.43 14.56
C TRP A 144 10.81 -6.35 15.21
N ARG A 145 12.11 -6.21 14.88
CA ARG A 145 13.19 -6.97 15.52
C ARG A 145 13.25 -6.74 17.03
N SER A 146 13.08 -5.49 17.48
CA SER A 146 13.02 -5.17 18.92
C SER A 146 11.82 -5.86 19.59
N PHE A 147 10.66 -5.91 18.93
CA PHE A 147 9.51 -6.64 19.43
C PHE A 147 9.81 -8.14 19.58
N ASP A 148 10.47 -8.75 18.60
CA ASP A 148 10.83 -10.17 18.64
C ASP A 148 11.78 -10.48 19.80
N GLN A 149 12.82 -9.67 20.00
CA GLN A 149 13.75 -9.82 21.14
C GLN A 149 13.03 -9.77 22.49
N MET A 150 12.07 -8.84 22.67
CA MET A 150 11.31 -8.73 23.92
C MET A 150 10.39 -9.94 24.17
N THR A 151 9.94 -10.63 23.12
CA THR A 151 9.05 -11.79 23.26
C THR A 151 9.80 -13.10 23.50
N ASP A 152 11.04 -13.19 23.01
CA ASP A 152 11.90 -14.37 23.22
C ASP A 152 12.46 -14.43 24.65
N ASP A 153 12.69 -13.26 25.30
CA ASP A 153 13.16 -13.18 26.69
C ASP A 153 12.09 -13.56 27.73
N VAL A 154 10.82 -13.74 27.34
CA VAL A 154 9.69 -14.04 28.24
C VAL A 154 9.19 -15.51 28.09
N SER A 155 9.80 -16.28 27.20
CA SER A 155 9.44 -17.68 26.92
C SER A 155 10.42 -18.64 27.58
#